data_a947c5fe62b3091c05f8bfe969d00703
#
_entry.id   a947c5fe62b3091c05f8bfe969d00703
#
_cell.length_a   1.000
_cell.length_b   1.000
_cell.length_c   1.000
_cell.angle_alpha   90.00
_cell.angle_beta   90.00
_cell.angle_gamma   90.00
#
_symmetry.space_group_name_H-M   'P 1'
#
loop_
_entity.id
_entity.type
_entity.pdbx_description
1 polymer ?
#
loop_
_entity_poly.entity_id
_entity_poly.type
_entity_poly.pdbx_seq_one_letter_code
_entity_poly.pdbx_strand_id
1 'polypeptide(L)'
;MNRIATLSLVLGMGAAVAACQNPQQVIANKEDMMVAAGFKFVPANTPQRQAAFKNLPPHKFSREIKNGQVFYVYPDPTVCVCIYVGNSAAYGTYRNNVFQKNLADEQQMTANINSMNDWDWGPWGGYPYPGWY
;
A
#
# COMPACT_ATOMS: atom_id res chain seq x y z
N MET A 1 -44.03 11.40 -57.41
CA MET A 1 -43.84 10.26 -56.53
C MET A 1 -42.57 10.51 -55.72
N ASN A 2 -42.72 11.08 -54.55
CA ASN A 2 -41.61 11.43 -53.66
C ASN A 2 -41.38 10.31 -52.66
N ARG A 3 -40.24 9.61 -52.76
CA ARG A 3 -39.82 8.68 -51.74
C ARG A 3 -38.80 9.41 -50.85
N ILE A 4 -39.26 9.83 -49.70
CA ILE A 4 -38.43 10.41 -48.66
C ILE A 4 -37.79 9.22 -47.94
N ALA A 5 -36.46 9.10 -48.12
CA ALA A 5 -35.66 8.16 -47.34
C ALA A 5 -35.36 8.79 -45.98
N THR A 6 -35.99 8.31 -44.94
CA THR A 6 -35.67 8.67 -43.57
C THR A 6 -34.39 7.95 -43.16
N LEU A 7 -33.31 8.71 -43.04
CA LEU A 7 -32.02 8.24 -42.49
C LEU A 7 -32.14 8.24 -40.97
N SER A 8 -32.32 7.06 -40.38
CA SER A 8 -32.31 6.89 -38.93
C SER A 8 -30.88 6.96 -38.43
N LEU A 9 -30.51 8.08 -37.83
CA LEU A 9 -29.24 8.26 -37.15
C LEU A 9 -29.33 7.59 -35.76
N VAL A 10 -28.78 6.39 -35.66
CA VAL A 10 -28.65 5.69 -34.39
C VAL A 10 -27.44 6.33 -33.64
N LEU A 11 -27.70 7.25 -32.71
CA LEU A 11 -26.71 7.70 -31.74
C LEU A 11 -26.45 6.55 -30.77
N GLY A 12 -25.35 5.83 -30.97
CA GLY A 12 -24.80 4.90 -29.97
C GLY A 12 -24.27 5.68 -28.79
N MET A 13 -25.04 5.75 -27.70
CA MET A 13 -24.57 6.18 -26.39
C MET A 13 -23.61 5.10 -25.87
N GLY A 14 -22.31 5.28 -26.10
CA GLY A 14 -21.26 4.54 -25.42
C GLY A 14 -21.28 4.95 -23.94
N ALA A 15 -21.87 4.11 -23.09
CA ALA A 15 -21.72 4.24 -21.64
C ALA A 15 -20.25 3.97 -21.30
N ALA A 16 -19.49 5.03 -21.04
CA ALA A 16 -18.18 4.92 -20.43
C ALA A 16 -18.41 4.40 -18.99
N VAL A 17 -18.31 3.10 -18.78
CA VAL A 17 -18.19 2.50 -17.45
C VAL A 17 -16.82 2.94 -16.91
N ALA A 18 -16.81 4.07 -16.20
CA ALA A 18 -15.70 4.39 -15.31
C ALA A 18 -15.61 3.24 -14.31
N ALA A 19 -14.61 2.38 -14.47
CA ALA A 19 -14.31 1.34 -13.51
C ALA A 19 -13.85 2.03 -12.23
N CYS A 20 -14.79 2.30 -11.32
CA CYS A 20 -14.50 2.75 -9.96
C CYS A 20 -13.77 1.60 -9.27
N GLN A 21 -12.46 1.66 -9.21
CA GLN A 21 -11.68 0.72 -8.41
C GLN A 21 -12.10 0.93 -6.95
N ASN A 22 -12.54 -0.14 -6.29
CA ASN A 22 -12.86 -0.11 -4.88
C ASN A 22 -11.56 0.24 -4.10
N PRO A 23 -11.53 1.32 -3.30
CA PRO A 23 -10.34 1.73 -2.56
C PRO A 23 -9.76 0.61 -1.69
N GLN A 24 -10.58 -0.23 -1.10
CA GLN A 24 -10.14 -1.39 -0.32
C GLN A 24 -9.40 -2.41 -1.17
N GLN A 25 -9.84 -2.64 -2.41
CA GLN A 25 -9.17 -3.56 -3.33
C GLN A 25 -7.79 -3.04 -3.76
N VAL A 26 -7.67 -1.72 -3.94
CA VAL A 26 -6.38 -1.09 -4.26
C VAL A 26 -5.39 -1.28 -3.10
N ILE A 27 -5.84 -1.10 -1.87
CA ILE A 27 -5.03 -1.31 -0.66
C ILE A 27 -4.62 -2.78 -0.56
N ALA A 28 -5.58 -3.71 -0.66
CA ALA A 28 -5.32 -5.14 -0.58
C ALA A 28 -4.30 -5.60 -1.64
N ASN A 29 -4.43 -5.15 -2.87
CA ASN A 29 -3.47 -5.47 -3.93
C ASN A 29 -2.05 -4.94 -3.62
N LYS A 30 -1.94 -3.78 -3.00
CA LYS A 30 -0.66 -3.22 -2.55
C LYS A 30 -0.04 -4.07 -1.44
N GLU A 31 -0.86 -4.53 -0.51
CA GLU A 31 -0.43 -5.38 0.60
C GLU A 31 0.04 -6.75 0.12
N ASP A 32 -0.68 -7.36 -0.81
CA ASP A 32 -0.27 -8.62 -1.46
C ASP A 32 1.11 -8.47 -2.14
N MET A 33 1.36 -7.34 -2.79
CA MET A 33 2.66 -7.05 -3.39
C MET A 33 3.77 -6.86 -2.34
N MET A 34 3.46 -6.26 -1.19
CA MET A 34 4.40 -6.12 -0.08
C MET A 34 4.75 -7.49 0.51
N VAL A 35 3.76 -8.33 0.76
CA VAL A 35 3.97 -9.70 1.26
C VAL A 35 4.82 -10.52 0.29
N ALA A 36 4.49 -10.47 -1.00
CA ALA A 36 5.27 -11.13 -2.05
C ALA A 36 6.71 -10.63 -2.14
N ALA A 37 6.96 -9.37 -1.79
CA ALA A 37 8.31 -8.79 -1.73
C ALA A 37 9.09 -9.13 -0.44
N GLY A 38 8.45 -9.74 0.57
CA GLY A 38 9.09 -10.16 1.81
C GLY A 38 8.75 -9.32 3.03
N PHE A 39 7.75 -8.42 2.95
CA PHE A 39 7.23 -7.75 4.14
C PHE A 39 6.51 -8.74 5.05
N LYS A 40 6.61 -8.50 6.35
CA LYS A 40 5.93 -9.28 7.38
C LYS A 40 4.74 -8.52 7.92
N PHE A 41 3.65 -9.22 8.05
CA PHE A 41 2.40 -8.75 8.62
C PHE A 41 2.47 -8.82 10.15
N VAL A 42 2.11 -7.74 10.84
CA VAL A 42 2.03 -7.66 12.30
C VAL A 42 0.70 -7.02 12.70
N PRO A 43 -0.27 -7.79 13.22
CA PRO A 43 -1.58 -7.25 13.58
C PRO A 43 -1.52 -6.38 14.84
N ALA A 44 -2.34 -5.34 14.88
CA ALA A 44 -2.55 -4.50 16.06
C ALA A 44 -3.59 -5.14 17.01
N ASN A 45 -3.30 -6.36 17.49
CA ASN A 45 -4.23 -7.19 18.24
C ASN A 45 -4.02 -7.16 19.77
N THR A 46 -3.17 -6.27 20.27
CA THR A 46 -2.98 -6.03 21.71
C THR A 46 -3.29 -4.57 22.04
N PRO A 47 -3.66 -4.24 23.31
CA PRO A 47 -3.89 -2.86 23.71
C PRO A 47 -2.70 -1.93 23.45
N GLN A 48 -1.47 -2.41 23.65
CA GLN A 48 -0.24 -1.67 23.41
C GLN A 48 -0.05 -1.39 21.93
N ARG A 49 -0.26 -2.38 21.06
CA ARG A 49 -0.19 -2.22 19.60
C ARG A 49 -1.26 -1.28 19.08
N GLN A 50 -2.48 -1.37 19.59
CA GLN A 50 -3.58 -0.48 19.22
C GLN A 50 -3.29 0.97 19.61
N ALA A 51 -2.73 1.19 20.80
CA ALA A 51 -2.33 2.53 21.24
C ALA A 51 -1.21 3.11 20.36
N ALA A 52 -0.18 2.32 20.04
CA ALA A 52 0.90 2.74 19.15
C ALA A 52 0.39 2.97 17.73
N PHE A 53 -0.49 2.11 17.23
CA PHE A 53 -1.04 2.17 15.88
C PHE A 53 -1.80 3.47 15.57
N LYS A 54 -2.52 4.02 16.55
CA LYS A 54 -3.30 5.27 16.40
C LYS A 54 -2.47 6.47 15.98
N ASN A 55 -1.19 6.45 16.29
CA ASN A 55 -0.27 7.56 16.01
C ASN A 55 0.47 7.39 14.67
N LEU A 56 0.24 6.28 13.97
CA LEU A 56 0.93 6.01 12.71
C LEU A 56 0.21 6.69 11.52
N PRO A 57 0.96 7.25 10.56
CA PRO A 57 0.37 7.83 9.36
C PRO A 57 -0.24 6.72 8.49
N PRO A 58 -1.56 6.72 8.24
CA PRO A 58 -2.22 5.66 7.49
C PRO A 58 -1.72 5.60 6.05
N HIS A 59 -1.51 4.38 5.55
CA HIS A 59 -1.17 4.08 4.16
C HIS A 59 0.11 4.76 3.64
N LYS A 60 1.05 5.10 4.54
CA LYS A 60 2.34 5.70 4.19
C LYS A 60 3.49 4.87 4.73
N PHE A 61 4.54 4.74 3.92
CA PHE A 61 5.78 4.15 4.40
C PHE A 61 6.50 5.10 5.35
N SER A 62 6.96 4.54 6.47
CA SER A 62 7.94 5.16 7.35
C SER A 62 9.24 4.38 7.27
N ARG A 63 10.37 5.09 7.31
CA ARG A 63 11.71 4.50 7.34
C ARG A 63 12.24 4.56 8.77
N GLU A 64 12.46 3.40 9.34
CA GLU A 64 12.87 3.27 10.75
C GLU A 64 14.20 2.55 10.86
N ILE A 65 14.99 2.90 11.88
CA ILE A 65 16.28 2.28 12.12
C ILE A 65 16.23 1.51 13.44
N LYS A 66 16.68 0.26 13.39
CA LYS A 66 16.85 -0.58 14.57
C LYS A 66 18.21 -1.26 14.51
N ASN A 67 19.04 -1.04 15.53
CA ASN A 67 20.41 -1.61 15.62
C ASN A 67 21.26 -1.41 14.35
N GLY A 68 21.17 -0.21 13.73
CA GLY A 68 21.89 0.13 12.51
C GLY A 68 21.29 -0.44 11.22
N GLN A 69 20.20 -1.22 11.30
CA GLN A 69 19.48 -1.74 10.16
C GLN A 69 18.26 -0.88 9.82
N VAL A 70 17.99 -0.72 8.53
CA VAL A 70 16.86 0.03 8.03
C VAL A 70 15.67 -0.88 7.80
N PHE A 71 14.52 -0.48 8.33
CA PHE A 71 13.23 -1.11 8.11
C PHE A 71 12.25 -0.10 7.54
N TYR A 72 11.29 -0.61 6.79
CA TYR A 72 10.18 0.15 6.24
C TYR A 72 8.89 -0.37 6.82
N VAL A 73 8.09 0.53 7.37
CA VAL A 73 6.82 0.22 8.03
C VAL A 73 5.68 0.87 7.27
N TYR A 74 4.65 0.10 7.02
CA TYR A 74 3.43 0.54 6.34
C TYR A 74 2.22 0.20 7.18
N PRO A 75 1.52 1.18 7.78
CA PRO A 75 0.30 0.94 8.54
C PRO A 75 -0.92 0.89 7.64
N ASP A 76 -1.78 -0.10 7.86
CA ASP A 76 -3.11 -0.17 7.25
C ASP A 76 -4.22 -0.20 8.30
N PRO A 77 -4.97 0.90 8.47
CA PRO A 77 -6.13 0.96 9.35
C PRO A 77 -7.43 0.46 8.68
N THR A 78 -7.42 0.19 7.39
CA THR A 78 -8.63 0.03 6.58
C THR A 78 -8.99 -1.44 6.37
N VAL A 79 -8.02 -2.26 5.97
CA VAL A 79 -8.25 -3.66 5.60
C VAL A 79 -7.91 -4.58 6.77
N CYS A 80 -6.74 -4.41 7.40
CA CYS A 80 -6.28 -5.35 8.41
C CYS A 80 -6.12 -4.80 9.83
N VAL A 81 -6.08 -3.49 10.02
CA VAL A 81 -5.65 -2.86 11.29
C VAL A 81 -4.31 -3.45 11.75
N CYS A 82 -3.32 -3.31 10.92
CA CYS A 82 -2.02 -3.94 11.05
C CYS A 82 -0.89 -3.07 10.51
N ILE A 83 0.35 -3.50 10.74
CA ILE A 83 1.50 -2.94 10.03
C ILE A 83 2.16 -4.02 9.18
N TYR A 84 2.73 -3.59 8.06
CA TYR A 84 3.67 -4.39 7.28
C TYR A 84 5.08 -3.86 7.52
N VAL A 85 6.00 -4.74 7.83
CA VAL A 85 7.40 -4.40 8.11
C VAL A 85 8.31 -5.16 7.16
N GLY A 86 9.17 -4.43 6.46
CA GLY A 86 10.15 -4.98 5.55
C GLY A 86 11.53 -4.37 5.77
N ASN A 87 12.57 -5.15 5.49
CA ASN A 87 13.94 -4.63 5.44
C ASN A 87 14.19 -3.90 4.10
N SER A 88 15.39 -3.35 3.93
CA SER A 88 15.76 -2.64 2.70
C SER A 88 15.66 -3.51 1.44
N ALA A 89 15.96 -4.81 1.54
CA ALA A 89 15.85 -5.74 0.41
C ALA A 89 14.39 -5.97 0.00
N ALA A 90 13.51 -6.20 0.98
CA ALA A 90 12.07 -6.35 0.74
C ALA A 90 11.47 -5.08 0.13
N TYR A 91 11.86 -3.92 0.64
CA TYR A 91 11.41 -2.64 0.10
C TYR A 91 11.90 -2.42 -1.33
N GLY A 92 13.15 -2.75 -1.63
CA GLY A 92 13.70 -2.68 -2.99
C GLY A 92 12.95 -3.59 -3.97
N THR A 93 12.65 -4.82 -3.56
CA THR A 93 11.86 -5.78 -4.35
C THR A 93 10.45 -5.25 -4.59
N TYR A 94 9.79 -4.74 -3.54
CA TYR A 94 8.46 -4.14 -3.67
C TYR A 94 8.46 -2.97 -4.66
N ARG A 95 9.41 -2.04 -4.53
CA ARG A 95 9.54 -0.91 -5.45
C ARG A 95 9.73 -1.36 -6.90
N ASN A 96 10.56 -2.35 -7.12
CA ASN A 96 10.80 -2.91 -8.45
C ASN A 96 9.52 -3.50 -9.06
N ASN A 97 8.75 -4.25 -8.26
CA ASN A 97 7.49 -4.83 -8.69
C ASN A 97 6.44 -3.76 -9.05
N VAL A 98 6.35 -2.70 -8.23
CA VAL A 98 5.47 -1.55 -8.51
C VAL A 98 5.91 -0.80 -9.75
N PHE A 99 7.21 -0.58 -9.92
CA PHE A 99 7.78 0.08 -11.09
C PHE A 99 7.46 -0.67 -12.39
N GLN A 100 7.61 -1.99 -12.39
CA GLN A 100 7.27 -2.82 -13.53
C GLN A 100 5.77 -2.78 -13.87
N LYS A 101 4.94 -2.59 -12.87
CA LYS A 101 3.49 -2.59 -13.02
C LYS A 101 2.92 -1.21 -13.39
N ASN A 102 3.51 -0.14 -12.83
CA ASN A 102 3.01 1.23 -13.06
C ASN A 102 4.08 2.29 -12.72
N LEU A 103 4.72 2.80 -13.77
CA LEU A 103 5.78 3.80 -13.65
C LEU A 103 5.36 5.10 -12.92
N ALA A 104 4.09 5.47 -12.97
CA ALA A 104 3.58 6.69 -12.35
C ALA A 104 3.52 6.60 -10.82
N ASP A 105 3.29 5.41 -10.25
CA ASP A 105 3.14 5.22 -8.80
C ASP A 105 4.48 5.29 -8.05
N GLU A 106 5.59 5.04 -8.72
CA GLU A 106 6.92 5.08 -8.08
C GLU A 106 7.29 6.47 -7.58
N GLN A 107 6.97 7.50 -8.34
CA GLN A 107 7.28 8.88 -7.96
C GLN A 107 6.51 9.31 -6.71
N GLN A 108 5.25 8.91 -6.58
CA GLN A 108 4.45 9.21 -5.41
C GLN A 108 4.93 8.42 -4.17
N MET A 109 5.33 7.18 -4.35
CA MET A 109 5.82 6.34 -3.26
C MET A 109 7.11 6.90 -2.65
N THR A 110 8.04 7.37 -3.46
CA THR A 110 9.30 7.95 -3.00
C THR A 110 9.08 9.24 -2.21
N ALA A 111 8.12 10.08 -2.61
CA ALA A 111 7.80 11.34 -1.93
C ALA A 111 7.14 11.16 -0.55
N ASN A 112 6.57 9.98 -0.26
CA ASN A 112 5.80 9.71 0.95
C ASN A 112 6.58 8.96 2.05
N ILE A 113 7.88 8.72 1.87
CA ILE A 113 8.69 8.03 2.88
C ILE A 113 9.21 9.06 3.88
N ASN A 114 8.76 8.91 5.12
CA ASN A 114 9.20 9.73 6.25
C ASN A 114 9.80 8.84 7.34
N SER A 115 10.79 9.37 8.05
CA SER A 115 11.23 8.78 9.32
C SER A 115 10.38 9.37 10.45
N MET A 116 9.96 8.52 11.38
CA MET A 116 9.26 8.95 12.60
C MET A 116 10.27 9.09 13.72
N ASN A 117 10.30 10.26 14.37
CA ASN A 117 11.30 10.54 15.41
C ASN A 117 11.13 9.69 16.68
N ASP A 118 9.90 9.26 16.96
CA ASP A 118 9.52 8.58 18.20
C ASP A 118 9.01 7.15 17.95
N TRP A 119 9.59 6.43 16.97
CA TRP A 119 9.19 5.06 16.70
C TRP A 119 9.60 4.10 17.82
N ASP A 120 8.63 3.40 18.39
CA ASP A 120 8.84 2.39 19.43
C ASP A 120 8.52 0.98 18.91
N TRP A 121 9.52 0.11 18.87
CA TRP A 121 9.40 -1.29 18.48
C TRP A 121 8.79 -2.17 19.57
N GLY A 122 8.77 -1.70 20.85
CA GLY A 122 8.32 -2.48 22.00
C GLY A 122 6.97 -3.17 21.80
N PRO A 123 5.88 -2.45 21.42
CA PRO A 123 4.57 -3.05 21.18
C PRO A 123 4.55 -4.09 20.06
N TRP A 124 5.51 -4.04 19.12
CA TRP A 124 5.57 -4.86 17.93
C TRP A 124 6.50 -6.08 18.05
N GLY A 125 6.88 -6.45 19.29
CA GLY A 125 7.73 -7.59 19.57
C GLY A 125 9.21 -7.26 19.74
N GLY A 126 9.53 -5.99 19.97
CA GLY A 126 10.88 -5.50 20.30
C GLY A 126 11.83 -5.47 19.10
N TYR A 127 12.13 -6.58 18.51
CA TYR A 127 12.99 -6.71 17.34
C TYR A 127 12.24 -7.45 16.22
N PRO A 128 12.40 -7.03 14.98
CA PRO A 128 11.92 -7.85 13.86
C PRO A 128 12.49 -9.26 14.00
N TYR A 129 11.64 -10.26 13.91
CA TYR A 129 11.98 -11.65 14.21
C TYR A 129 13.29 -12.11 13.56
N PRO A 130 14.05 -13.01 14.23
CA PRO A 130 15.21 -13.66 13.60
C PRO A 130 14.80 -14.27 12.25
N GLY A 131 15.50 -13.90 11.18
CA GLY A 131 15.15 -14.34 9.83
C GLY A 131 14.45 -13.29 8.94
N TRP A 132 14.36 -12.05 9.39
CA TRP A 132 13.90 -10.94 8.56
C TRP A 132 14.99 -10.28 7.70
N TYR A 133 16.22 -10.84 7.74
CA TYR A 133 17.35 -10.39 6.92
C TYR A 133 17.65 -11.36 5.80
#